data_02be61b790a13bf247ac87455f3b4b44
#
_entry.id   02be61b790a13bf247ac87455f3b4b44
#
_cell.length_a   1.000
_cell.length_b   1.000
_cell.length_c   1.000
_cell.angle_alpha   90.00
_cell.angle_beta   90.00
_cell.angle_gamma   90.00
#
_symmetry.space_group_name_H-M   'P 1'
#
loop_
_entity.id
_entity.type
_entity.pdbx_description
1 polymer ?
#
loop_
_entity_poly.entity_id
_entity_poly.type
_entity_poly.pdbx_seq_one_letter_code
_entity_poly.pdbx_strand_id
1 'polypeptide(L)'
;MEEAGIGKLAPPSEITIIVADSQRLFCAALGRALDHETGFRLVGEARSARAVISATATEKPDVVLLDAGLTGPDIMITIRSILQQHPETRVVVLSEHDDAELLVSALQGGAAGYLPKGRGISELIRATRVVHRGETQVPRHMMGSLVSRLMHGARERERALRKVFALSPQERVVLRALAEGRPSPEIAKQLVLSPNTVRTHIQNILSKLGVHSRLEAVAFVTMNDLFEDLPA
;
A
#
# COMPACT_ATOMS: atom_id res chain seq x y z
N MET A 1 -33.65 -51.50 -3.76
CA MET A 1 -33.11 -50.63 -4.84
C MET A 1 -33.23 -49.19 -4.30
N GLU A 2 -32.16 -48.77 -3.75
CA GLU A 2 -32.02 -47.49 -3.03
C GLU A 2 -31.48 -46.44 -4.02
N GLU A 3 -32.31 -45.46 -4.35
CA GLU A 3 -31.89 -44.36 -5.21
C GLU A 3 -30.92 -43.47 -4.42
N ALA A 4 -29.65 -43.52 -4.83
CA ALA A 4 -28.64 -42.61 -4.33
C ALA A 4 -29.00 -41.18 -4.73
N GLY A 5 -29.40 -40.37 -3.76
CA GLY A 5 -29.65 -38.96 -3.90
C GLY A 5 -28.42 -38.23 -4.37
N ILE A 6 -28.45 -37.76 -5.63
CA ILE A 6 -27.45 -36.82 -6.13
C ILE A 6 -27.54 -35.54 -5.29
N GLY A 7 -26.60 -35.37 -4.39
CA GLY A 7 -26.48 -34.16 -3.57
C GLY A 7 -26.44 -32.95 -4.50
N LYS A 8 -27.46 -32.10 -4.39
CA LYS A 8 -27.56 -30.81 -5.07
C LYS A 8 -26.35 -29.98 -4.60
N LEU A 9 -25.28 -29.87 -5.42
CA LEU A 9 -24.22 -28.91 -5.16
C LEU A 9 -24.88 -27.55 -4.99
N ALA A 10 -24.62 -26.91 -3.87
CA ALA A 10 -25.01 -25.53 -3.67
C ALA A 10 -24.44 -24.68 -4.83
N PRO A 11 -25.18 -23.72 -5.39
CA PRO A 11 -24.64 -22.87 -6.44
C PRO A 11 -23.35 -22.23 -5.93
N PRO A 12 -22.31 -22.12 -6.77
CA PRO A 12 -21.05 -21.49 -6.39
C PRO A 12 -21.39 -20.09 -5.87
N SER A 13 -20.86 -19.74 -4.68
CA SER A 13 -21.06 -18.42 -4.08
C SER A 13 -20.61 -17.36 -5.07
N GLU A 14 -21.47 -16.39 -5.36
CA GLU A 14 -21.15 -15.27 -6.22
C GLU A 14 -20.02 -14.46 -5.60
N ILE A 15 -19.04 -14.07 -6.42
CA ILE A 15 -17.96 -13.14 -6.02
C ILE A 15 -18.55 -11.74 -5.95
N THR A 16 -18.56 -11.16 -4.76
CA THR A 16 -19.07 -9.81 -4.52
C THR A 16 -18.00 -8.77 -4.80
N ILE A 17 -18.36 -7.73 -5.59
CA ILE A 17 -17.40 -6.74 -6.08
C ILE A 17 -17.85 -5.33 -5.74
N ILE A 18 -16.91 -4.49 -5.31
CA ILE A 18 -17.02 -3.03 -5.36
C ILE A 18 -16.12 -2.52 -6.48
N VAL A 19 -16.65 -1.61 -7.31
CA VAL A 19 -15.89 -0.86 -8.31
C VAL A 19 -15.66 0.56 -7.80
N ALA A 20 -14.41 0.95 -7.67
CA ALA A 20 -14.01 2.27 -7.20
C ALA A 20 -13.26 3.02 -8.30
N ASP A 21 -13.99 3.90 -9.02
CA ASP A 21 -13.48 4.65 -10.16
C ASP A 21 -14.25 5.96 -10.32
N SER A 22 -13.55 7.06 -10.65
CA SER A 22 -14.18 8.36 -10.91
C SER A 22 -14.93 8.41 -12.25
N GLN A 23 -14.56 7.55 -13.19
CA GLN A 23 -15.11 7.52 -14.54
C GLN A 23 -16.43 6.74 -14.60
N ARG A 24 -17.56 7.47 -14.68
CA ARG A 24 -18.91 6.86 -14.73
C ARG A 24 -19.10 5.86 -15.85
N LEU A 25 -18.53 6.16 -17.02
CA LEU A 25 -18.66 5.29 -18.18
C LEU A 25 -17.96 3.95 -17.98
N PHE A 26 -16.78 3.98 -17.34
CA PHE A 26 -16.04 2.77 -17.00
C PHE A 26 -16.81 1.90 -16.00
N CYS A 27 -17.32 2.49 -14.92
CA CYS A 27 -18.15 1.77 -13.94
C CYS A 27 -19.38 1.14 -14.59
N ALA A 28 -20.10 1.89 -15.44
CA ALA A 28 -21.30 1.39 -16.11
C ALA A 28 -20.98 0.25 -17.10
N ALA A 29 -19.88 0.36 -17.85
CA ALA A 29 -19.44 -0.68 -18.79
C ALA A 29 -19.02 -1.97 -18.03
N LEU A 30 -18.26 -1.81 -16.97
CA LEU A 30 -17.81 -2.94 -16.14
C LEU A 30 -18.98 -3.59 -15.41
N GLY A 31 -19.91 -2.79 -14.82
CA GLY A 31 -21.12 -3.30 -14.19
C GLY A 31 -21.95 -4.16 -15.14
N ARG A 32 -22.25 -3.65 -16.35
CA ARG A 32 -22.97 -4.43 -17.37
C ARG A 32 -22.25 -5.74 -17.76
N ALA A 33 -20.92 -5.70 -17.85
CA ALA A 33 -20.16 -6.90 -18.19
C ALA A 33 -20.22 -7.93 -17.05
N LEU A 34 -20.16 -7.48 -15.81
CA LEU A 34 -20.31 -8.36 -14.63
C LEU A 34 -21.70 -8.96 -14.54
N ASP A 35 -22.78 -8.21 -14.88
CA ASP A 35 -24.15 -8.71 -14.91
C ASP A 35 -24.37 -9.85 -15.93
N HIS A 36 -23.55 -9.88 -17.01
CA HIS A 36 -23.58 -10.96 -18.00
C HIS A 36 -22.67 -12.15 -17.66
N GLU A 37 -21.86 -12.03 -16.63
CA GLU A 37 -20.92 -13.08 -16.21
C GLU A 37 -21.47 -13.83 -14.98
N THR A 38 -21.64 -15.15 -15.13
CA THR A 38 -22.09 -15.98 -14.01
C THR A 38 -21.08 -16.01 -12.87
N GLY A 39 -21.57 -15.92 -11.63
CA GLY A 39 -20.77 -16.00 -10.41
C GLY A 39 -20.14 -14.68 -9.99
N PHE A 40 -20.66 -13.55 -10.45
CA PHE A 40 -20.31 -12.22 -9.96
C PHE A 40 -21.52 -11.43 -9.54
N ARG A 41 -21.34 -10.56 -8.55
CA ARG A 41 -22.34 -9.60 -8.09
C ARG A 41 -21.69 -8.28 -7.73
N LEU A 42 -22.06 -7.21 -8.44
CA LEU A 42 -21.67 -5.84 -8.09
C LEU A 42 -22.48 -5.41 -6.87
N VAL A 43 -21.82 -5.16 -5.74
CA VAL A 43 -22.47 -4.76 -4.48
C VAL A 43 -22.32 -3.27 -4.19
N GLY A 44 -21.44 -2.55 -4.92
CA GLY A 44 -21.28 -1.12 -4.75
C GLY A 44 -20.39 -0.46 -5.78
N GLU A 45 -20.57 0.86 -5.91
CA GLU A 45 -19.70 1.77 -6.68
C GLU A 45 -19.19 2.88 -5.77
N ALA A 46 -17.95 3.27 -5.93
CA ALA A 46 -17.34 4.38 -5.19
C ALA A 46 -16.59 5.32 -6.14
N ARG A 47 -16.53 6.61 -5.81
CA ARG A 47 -15.90 7.64 -6.66
C ARG A 47 -14.80 8.41 -5.98
N SER A 48 -14.42 7.98 -4.79
CA SER A 48 -13.30 8.53 -4.03
C SER A 48 -12.76 7.46 -3.07
N ALA A 49 -11.52 7.64 -2.62
CA ALA A 49 -10.90 6.76 -1.63
C ALA A 49 -11.75 6.65 -0.35
N ARG A 50 -12.30 7.76 0.13
CA ARG A 50 -13.16 7.76 1.33
C ARG A 50 -14.44 6.93 1.12
N ALA A 51 -15.05 7.04 -0.05
CA ALA A 51 -16.27 6.32 -0.37
C ALA A 51 -16.04 4.80 -0.43
N VAL A 52 -14.93 4.34 -1.06
CA VAL A 52 -14.64 2.91 -1.15
C VAL A 52 -14.30 2.31 0.21
N ILE A 53 -13.57 3.03 1.07
CA ILE A 53 -13.27 2.57 2.44
C ILE A 53 -14.58 2.38 3.21
N SER A 54 -15.49 3.36 3.16
CA SER A 54 -16.80 3.26 3.83
C SER A 54 -17.67 2.14 3.25
N ALA A 55 -17.71 1.99 1.93
CA ALA A 55 -18.48 0.94 1.27
C ALA A 55 -17.95 -0.45 1.62
N THR A 56 -16.62 -0.64 1.71
CA THR A 56 -16.03 -1.92 2.12
C THR A 56 -16.45 -2.31 3.54
N ALA A 57 -16.51 -1.35 4.46
CA ALA A 57 -16.93 -1.62 5.84
C ALA A 57 -18.40 -2.11 5.91
N THR A 58 -19.26 -1.61 5.03
CA THR A 58 -20.70 -1.95 5.00
C THR A 58 -20.96 -3.23 4.21
N GLU A 59 -20.47 -3.30 2.98
CA GLU A 59 -20.80 -4.35 2.02
C GLU A 59 -19.93 -5.60 2.15
N LYS A 60 -18.73 -5.48 2.76
CA LYS A 60 -17.76 -6.57 2.97
C LYS A 60 -17.51 -7.37 1.68
N PRO A 61 -17.08 -6.73 0.60
CA PRO A 61 -16.93 -7.38 -0.70
C PRO A 61 -15.76 -8.39 -0.69
N ASP A 62 -15.87 -9.41 -1.54
CA ASP A 62 -14.75 -10.33 -1.79
C ASP A 62 -13.61 -9.62 -2.54
N VAL A 63 -13.95 -8.73 -3.50
CA VAL A 63 -12.97 -8.02 -4.31
C VAL A 63 -13.33 -6.54 -4.44
N VAL A 64 -12.33 -5.68 -4.32
CA VAL A 64 -12.40 -4.26 -4.67
C VAL A 64 -11.55 -4.02 -5.91
N LEU A 65 -12.16 -3.52 -6.98
CA LEU A 65 -11.46 -3.00 -8.15
C LEU A 65 -11.24 -1.49 -7.93
N LEU A 66 -10.00 -1.10 -7.68
CA LEU A 66 -9.62 0.23 -7.20
C LEU A 66 -8.85 0.99 -8.28
N ASP A 67 -9.44 2.05 -8.82
CA ASP A 67 -8.73 2.97 -9.71
C ASP A 67 -7.64 3.75 -8.96
N ALA A 68 -6.42 3.70 -9.49
CA ALA A 68 -5.27 4.41 -8.93
C ALA A 68 -5.41 5.95 -9.02
N GLY A 69 -6.23 6.45 -9.94
CA GLY A 69 -6.53 7.88 -10.12
C GLY A 69 -7.62 8.43 -9.22
N LEU A 70 -8.13 7.67 -8.26
CA LEU A 70 -9.16 8.16 -7.33
C LEU A 70 -8.64 9.31 -6.46
N THR A 71 -9.48 10.30 -6.27
CA THR A 71 -9.17 11.43 -5.38
C THR A 71 -9.13 10.98 -3.92
N GLY A 72 -8.09 11.40 -3.19
CA GLY A 72 -7.94 11.08 -1.78
C GLY A 72 -6.48 10.85 -1.35
N PRO A 73 -6.27 10.09 -0.29
CA PRO A 73 -4.94 9.67 0.15
C PRO A 73 -4.20 8.85 -0.90
N ASP A 74 -2.89 8.70 -0.71
CA ASP A 74 -2.06 7.80 -1.49
C ASP A 74 -2.66 6.40 -1.62
N ILE A 75 -2.37 5.73 -2.74
CA ILE A 75 -2.95 4.42 -3.06
C ILE A 75 -2.62 3.36 -1.99
N MET A 76 -1.40 3.35 -1.47
CA MET A 76 -0.98 2.43 -0.42
C MET A 76 -1.78 2.64 0.87
N ILE A 77 -2.00 3.90 1.27
CA ILE A 77 -2.80 4.25 2.45
C ILE A 77 -4.24 3.83 2.25
N THR A 78 -4.78 4.08 1.05
CA THR A 78 -6.16 3.70 0.70
C THR A 78 -6.36 2.19 0.79
N ILE A 79 -5.45 1.39 0.23
CA ILE A 79 -5.51 -0.07 0.26
C ILE A 79 -5.42 -0.59 1.70
N ARG A 80 -4.47 -0.09 2.49
CA ARG A 80 -4.35 -0.45 3.92
C ARG A 80 -5.63 -0.16 4.69
N SER A 81 -6.25 1.00 4.45
CA SER A 81 -7.49 1.38 5.10
C SER A 81 -8.66 0.46 4.71
N ILE A 82 -8.74 0.03 3.44
CA ILE A 82 -9.71 -0.96 2.98
C ILE A 82 -9.52 -2.28 3.73
N LEU A 83 -8.29 -2.80 3.76
CA LEU A 83 -7.96 -4.08 4.38
C LEU A 83 -8.10 -4.06 5.91
N GLN A 84 -7.93 -2.90 6.54
CA GLN A 84 -8.23 -2.72 7.97
C GLN A 84 -9.72 -2.83 8.28
N GLN A 85 -10.60 -2.41 7.37
CA GLN A 85 -12.06 -2.55 7.53
C GLN A 85 -12.51 -4.00 7.32
N HIS A 86 -11.93 -4.69 6.32
CA HIS A 86 -12.26 -6.08 6.04
C HIS A 86 -11.04 -6.81 5.48
N PRO A 87 -10.29 -7.55 6.33
CA PRO A 87 -9.03 -8.20 5.94
C PRO A 87 -9.16 -9.29 4.85
N GLU A 88 -10.36 -9.88 4.72
CA GLU A 88 -10.63 -10.92 3.72
C GLU A 88 -10.83 -10.35 2.31
N THR A 89 -11.12 -9.05 2.18
CA THR A 89 -11.26 -8.38 0.89
C THR A 89 -9.94 -8.44 0.11
N ARG A 90 -10.03 -8.73 -1.18
CA ARG A 90 -8.91 -8.67 -2.12
C ARG A 90 -8.98 -7.36 -2.91
N VAL A 91 -7.88 -6.63 -2.97
CA VAL A 91 -7.82 -5.36 -3.72
C VAL A 91 -7.04 -5.56 -5.01
N VAL A 92 -7.65 -5.21 -6.13
CA VAL A 92 -7.02 -5.14 -7.45
C VAL A 92 -6.93 -3.68 -7.88
N VAL A 93 -5.72 -3.18 -8.06
CA VAL A 93 -5.50 -1.81 -8.52
C VAL A 93 -5.62 -1.75 -10.04
N LEU A 94 -6.41 -0.79 -10.52
CA LEU A 94 -6.57 -0.46 -11.94
C LEU A 94 -5.81 0.82 -12.25
N SER A 95 -5.02 0.83 -13.33
CA SER A 95 -4.23 2.00 -13.75
C SER A 95 -4.40 2.28 -15.23
N GLU A 96 -4.32 3.53 -15.63
CA GLU A 96 -4.32 3.92 -17.05
C GLU A 96 -3.02 3.51 -17.76
N HIS A 97 -1.92 3.44 -17.02
CA HIS A 97 -0.58 3.20 -17.55
C HIS A 97 0.17 2.14 -16.76
N ASP A 98 1.19 1.56 -17.40
CA ASP A 98 2.16 0.69 -16.74
C ASP A 98 3.12 1.54 -15.88
N ASP A 99 2.83 1.65 -14.59
CA ASP A 99 3.63 2.40 -13.63
C ASP A 99 4.21 1.45 -12.58
N ALA A 100 5.53 1.29 -12.60
CA ALA A 100 6.22 0.38 -11.70
C ALA A 100 6.32 0.91 -10.26
N GLU A 101 6.27 2.23 -10.03
CA GLU A 101 6.25 2.81 -8.69
C GLU A 101 4.89 2.60 -8.05
N LEU A 102 3.85 2.86 -8.81
CA LEU A 102 2.48 2.61 -8.41
C LEU A 102 2.23 1.12 -8.13
N LEU A 103 2.76 0.22 -8.96
CA LEU A 103 2.70 -1.23 -8.73
C LEU A 103 3.35 -1.60 -7.38
N VAL A 104 4.56 -1.10 -7.11
CA VAL A 104 5.26 -1.37 -5.82
C VAL A 104 4.44 -0.82 -4.66
N SER A 105 3.97 0.42 -4.72
CA SER A 105 3.14 1.04 -3.68
C SER A 105 1.84 0.27 -3.44
N ALA A 106 1.18 -0.19 -4.50
CA ALA A 106 -0.03 -1.01 -4.40
C ALA A 106 0.23 -2.33 -3.66
N LEU A 107 1.29 -3.05 -4.04
CA LEU A 107 1.66 -4.32 -3.40
C LEU A 107 2.10 -4.12 -1.94
N GLN A 108 2.83 -3.06 -1.64
CA GLN A 108 3.20 -2.69 -0.25
C GLN A 108 1.98 -2.30 0.59
N GLY A 109 0.92 -1.80 -0.04
CA GLY A 109 -0.37 -1.57 0.58
C GLY A 109 -1.14 -2.85 0.89
N GLY A 110 -0.78 -3.97 0.27
CA GLY A 110 -1.45 -5.26 0.38
C GLY A 110 -2.38 -5.59 -0.79
N ALA A 111 -2.25 -4.90 -1.94
CA ALA A 111 -3.01 -5.26 -3.13
C ALA A 111 -2.70 -6.70 -3.59
N ALA A 112 -3.73 -7.44 -3.94
CA ALA A 112 -3.63 -8.78 -4.50
C ALA A 112 -3.47 -8.78 -6.04
N GLY A 113 -3.67 -7.62 -6.69
CA GLY A 113 -3.50 -7.50 -8.13
C GLY A 113 -3.27 -6.07 -8.59
N TYR A 114 -2.67 -5.95 -9.77
CA TYR A 114 -2.47 -4.71 -10.50
C TYR A 114 -2.72 -4.95 -11.98
N LEU A 115 -3.56 -4.13 -12.60
CA LEU A 115 -3.94 -4.28 -14.00
C LEU A 115 -4.06 -2.92 -14.71
N PRO A 116 -3.52 -2.79 -15.93
CA PRO A 116 -3.82 -1.66 -16.79
C PRO A 116 -5.27 -1.74 -17.30
N LYS A 117 -6.03 -0.65 -17.23
CA LYS A 117 -7.43 -0.56 -17.73
C LYS A 117 -7.54 -0.86 -19.23
N GLY A 118 -6.51 -0.53 -20.01
CA GLY A 118 -6.45 -0.76 -21.44
C GLY A 118 -6.47 -2.24 -21.89
N ARG A 119 -6.36 -3.18 -20.94
CA ARG A 119 -6.40 -4.63 -21.23
C ARG A 119 -7.78 -5.21 -21.52
N GLY A 120 -8.82 -4.41 -21.38
CA GLY A 120 -10.20 -4.80 -21.65
C GLY A 120 -10.88 -5.52 -20.48
N ILE A 121 -12.21 -5.47 -20.51
CA ILE A 121 -13.08 -5.92 -19.41
C ILE A 121 -12.96 -7.43 -19.16
N SER A 122 -12.82 -8.24 -20.22
CA SER A 122 -12.69 -9.70 -20.08
C SER A 122 -11.43 -10.10 -19.29
N GLU A 123 -10.33 -9.36 -19.44
CA GLU A 123 -9.12 -9.60 -18.65
C GLU A 123 -9.32 -9.19 -17.18
N LEU A 124 -10.03 -8.09 -16.91
CA LEU A 124 -10.40 -7.68 -15.56
C LEU A 124 -11.24 -8.75 -14.85
N ILE A 125 -12.26 -9.28 -15.53
CA ILE A 125 -13.12 -10.35 -15.00
C ILE A 125 -12.30 -11.60 -14.68
N ARG A 126 -11.42 -12.02 -15.61
CA ARG A 126 -10.54 -13.17 -15.39
C ARG A 126 -9.60 -12.94 -14.20
N ALA A 127 -8.99 -11.77 -14.11
CA ALA A 127 -8.10 -11.41 -13.02
C ALA A 127 -8.82 -11.38 -11.67
N THR A 128 -10.06 -10.89 -11.62
CA THR A 128 -10.89 -10.90 -10.42
C THR A 128 -11.11 -12.33 -9.89
N ARG A 129 -11.39 -13.29 -10.79
CA ARG A 129 -11.50 -14.71 -10.40
C ARG A 129 -10.19 -15.29 -9.85
N VAL A 130 -9.05 -14.93 -10.48
CA VAL A 130 -7.71 -15.37 -10.05
C VAL A 130 -7.40 -14.84 -8.65
N VAL A 131 -7.62 -13.55 -8.44
CA VAL A 131 -7.36 -12.89 -7.15
C VAL A 131 -8.30 -13.40 -6.05
N HIS A 132 -9.58 -13.63 -6.35
CA HIS A 132 -10.52 -14.21 -5.39
C HIS A 132 -10.06 -15.59 -4.89
N ARG A 133 -9.41 -16.41 -5.73
CA ARG A 133 -8.81 -17.69 -5.32
C ARG A 133 -7.54 -17.57 -4.46
N GLY A 134 -7.10 -16.35 -4.16
CA GLY A 134 -5.91 -16.10 -3.37
C GLY A 134 -4.62 -16.02 -4.17
N GLU A 135 -4.68 -16.03 -5.49
CA GLU A 135 -3.52 -15.86 -6.37
C GLU A 135 -3.24 -14.36 -6.59
N THR A 136 -1.98 -14.01 -6.84
CA THR A 136 -1.60 -12.61 -7.16
C THR A 136 -1.60 -12.40 -8.68
N GLN A 137 -2.20 -11.29 -9.13
CA GLN A 137 -2.26 -10.93 -10.55
C GLN A 137 -1.45 -9.67 -10.85
N VAL A 138 -0.34 -9.84 -11.55
CA VAL A 138 0.54 -8.74 -12.02
C VAL A 138 0.88 -8.97 -13.49
N PRO A 139 0.91 -7.92 -14.34
CA PRO A 139 1.31 -8.07 -15.73
C PRO A 139 2.72 -8.63 -15.85
N ARG A 140 2.91 -9.66 -16.67
CA ARG A 140 4.21 -10.36 -16.81
C ARG A 140 5.36 -9.43 -17.21
N HIS A 141 5.08 -8.48 -18.09
CA HIS A 141 6.11 -7.53 -18.56
C HIS A 141 6.57 -6.56 -17.46
N MET A 142 5.77 -6.36 -16.39
CA MET A 142 6.15 -5.53 -15.23
C MET A 142 6.94 -6.31 -14.17
N MET A 143 7.01 -7.63 -14.24
CA MET A 143 7.68 -8.44 -13.21
C MET A 143 9.17 -8.13 -13.08
N GLY A 144 9.87 -7.88 -14.20
CA GLY A 144 11.29 -7.51 -14.18
C GLY A 144 11.54 -6.19 -13.48
N SER A 145 10.75 -5.18 -13.76
CA SER A 145 10.84 -3.87 -13.10
C SER A 145 10.43 -3.94 -11.63
N LEU A 146 9.41 -4.73 -11.28
CA LEU A 146 9.00 -4.98 -9.91
C LEU A 146 10.15 -5.58 -9.08
N VAL A 147 10.74 -6.69 -9.55
CA VAL A 147 11.85 -7.36 -8.86
C VAL A 147 13.05 -6.40 -8.71
N SER A 148 13.41 -5.69 -9.78
CA SER A 148 14.52 -4.72 -9.75
C SER A 148 14.29 -3.63 -8.69
N ARG A 149 13.09 -3.06 -8.62
CA ARG A 149 12.76 -2.00 -7.64
C ARG A 149 12.72 -2.51 -6.21
N LEU A 150 12.15 -3.70 -5.97
CA LEU A 150 12.14 -4.31 -4.64
C LEU A 150 13.57 -4.58 -4.15
N MET A 151 14.45 -5.09 -5.02
CA MET A 151 15.87 -5.32 -4.68
C MET A 151 16.62 -4.00 -4.46
N HIS A 152 16.30 -2.95 -5.24
CA HIS A 152 16.94 -1.64 -5.07
C HIS A 152 16.54 -1.00 -3.75
N GLY A 153 15.24 -0.95 -3.44
CA GLY A 153 14.73 -0.44 -2.17
C GLY A 153 15.29 -1.18 -0.96
N ALA A 154 15.38 -2.53 -1.02
CA ALA A 154 15.99 -3.31 0.05
C ALA A 154 17.48 -2.95 0.26
N ARG A 155 18.24 -2.75 -0.82
CA ARG A 155 19.65 -2.33 -0.73
C ARG A 155 19.82 -0.92 -0.19
N GLU A 156 18.95 0.00 -0.59
CA GLU A 156 18.96 1.38 -0.09
C GLU A 156 18.64 1.42 1.39
N ARG A 157 17.59 0.71 1.82
CA ARG A 157 17.24 0.58 3.24
C ARG A 157 18.39 -0.04 4.05
N GLU A 158 19.02 -1.09 3.54
CA GLU A 158 20.18 -1.71 4.20
C GLU A 158 21.38 -0.74 4.32
N ARG A 159 21.65 0.06 3.28
CA ARG A 159 22.68 1.10 3.34
C ARG A 159 22.34 2.19 4.35
N ALA A 160 21.08 2.60 4.39
CA ALA A 160 20.60 3.60 5.33
C ALA A 160 20.65 3.07 6.78
N LEU A 161 20.27 1.83 7.03
CA LEU A 161 20.43 1.16 8.33
C LEU A 161 21.88 1.12 8.77
N ARG A 162 22.82 0.75 7.90
CA ARG A 162 24.24 0.78 8.25
C ARG A 162 24.73 2.15 8.70
N LYS A 163 24.26 3.25 8.08
CA LYS A 163 24.59 4.61 8.51
C LYS A 163 24.01 4.94 9.88
N VAL A 164 22.76 4.53 10.15
CA VAL A 164 22.11 4.71 11.45
C VAL A 164 22.83 3.90 12.54
N PHE A 165 23.24 2.67 12.25
CA PHE A 165 24.00 1.86 13.21
C PHE A 165 25.43 2.37 13.48
N ALA A 166 26.00 3.18 12.58
CA ALA A 166 27.26 3.89 12.81
C ALA A 166 27.13 5.10 13.75
N LEU A 167 25.89 5.51 14.08
CA LEU A 167 25.62 6.51 15.11
C LEU A 167 25.83 5.91 16.51
N SER A 168 26.33 6.72 17.45
CA SER A 168 26.37 6.32 18.86
C SER A 168 24.93 6.14 19.42
N PRO A 169 24.76 5.40 20.53
CA PRO A 169 23.45 5.26 21.16
C PRO A 169 22.77 6.61 21.41
N GLN A 170 23.53 7.60 21.90
CA GLN A 170 23.02 8.94 22.18
C GLN A 170 22.62 9.70 20.91
N GLU A 171 23.40 9.57 19.83
CA GLU A 171 23.08 10.18 18.54
C GLU A 171 21.79 9.57 17.93
N ARG A 172 21.55 8.27 18.11
CA ARG A 172 20.30 7.62 17.67
C ARG A 172 19.07 8.13 18.42
N VAL A 173 19.17 8.31 19.73
CA VAL A 173 18.10 8.94 20.55
C VAL A 173 17.84 10.38 20.10
N VAL A 174 18.90 11.17 19.86
CA VAL A 174 18.74 12.53 19.35
C VAL A 174 18.11 12.53 17.93
N LEU A 175 18.51 11.60 17.05
CA LEU A 175 17.93 11.48 15.72
C LEU A 175 16.44 11.12 15.77
N ARG A 176 16.02 10.23 16.68
CA ARG A 176 14.60 9.92 16.90
C ARG A 176 13.83 11.17 17.34
N ALA A 177 14.33 11.89 18.33
CA ALA A 177 13.69 13.11 18.81
C ALA A 177 13.57 14.19 17.71
N LEU A 178 14.57 14.27 16.80
CA LEU A 178 14.49 15.14 15.61
C LEU A 178 13.38 14.66 14.65
N ALA A 179 13.27 13.35 14.40
CA ALA A 179 12.25 12.78 13.52
C ALA A 179 10.83 12.95 14.09
N GLU A 180 10.69 13.01 15.41
CA GLU A 180 9.44 13.38 16.11
C GLU A 180 9.12 14.89 16.03
N GLY A 181 9.97 15.68 15.39
CA GLY A 181 9.79 17.13 15.24
C GLY A 181 10.15 17.96 16.48
N ARG A 182 10.84 17.39 17.48
CA ARG A 182 11.18 18.11 18.71
C ARG A 182 12.24 19.19 18.48
N PRO A 183 12.04 20.40 19.02
CA PRO A 183 13.05 21.45 18.96
C PRO A 183 14.25 21.14 19.89
N SER A 184 15.46 21.62 19.53
CA SER A 184 16.68 21.32 20.30
C SER A 184 16.65 21.67 21.80
N PRO A 185 15.99 22.74 22.25
CA PRO A 185 15.88 23.01 23.69
C PRO A 185 15.08 21.94 24.43
N GLU A 186 14.05 21.37 23.78
CA GLU A 186 13.25 20.30 24.35
C GLU A 186 14.04 18.99 24.43
N ILE A 187 14.79 18.67 23.35
CA ILE A 187 15.71 17.53 23.33
C ILE A 187 16.75 17.63 24.42
N ALA A 188 17.35 18.84 24.62
CA ALA A 188 18.31 19.08 25.66
C ALA A 188 17.73 18.85 27.07
N LYS A 189 16.51 19.33 27.31
CA LYS A 189 15.81 19.14 28.59
C LYS A 189 15.47 17.67 28.83
N GLN A 190 14.93 16.98 27.86
CA GLN A 190 14.53 15.57 27.96
C GLN A 190 15.73 14.64 28.22
N LEU A 191 16.84 14.86 27.53
CA LEU A 191 18.04 14.03 27.66
C LEU A 191 19.01 14.49 28.76
N VAL A 192 18.64 15.53 29.50
CA VAL A 192 19.49 16.15 30.56
C VAL A 192 20.86 16.56 30.00
N LEU A 193 20.85 17.16 28.80
CA LEU A 193 22.04 17.63 28.10
C LEU A 193 22.09 19.16 28.00
N SER A 194 23.30 19.71 27.77
CA SER A 194 23.41 21.13 27.42
C SER A 194 22.93 21.36 25.97
N PRO A 195 22.39 22.58 25.65
CA PRO A 195 22.05 22.93 24.28
C PRO A 195 23.22 22.79 23.28
N ASN A 196 24.45 23.06 23.73
CA ASN A 196 25.66 22.90 22.96
C ASN A 196 25.97 21.42 22.64
N THR A 197 25.76 20.54 23.63
CA THR A 197 25.92 19.09 23.46
C THR A 197 24.95 18.56 22.40
N VAL A 198 23.68 18.97 22.49
CA VAL A 198 22.68 18.59 21.47
C VAL A 198 23.07 19.09 20.07
N ARG A 199 23.58 20.35 19.98
CA ARG A 199 24.07 20.89 18.70
C ARG A 199 25.20 20.04 18.13
N THR A 200 26.16 19.64 18.97
CA THR A 200 27.29 18.78 18.57
C THR A 200 26.79 17.41 18.10
N HIS A 201 25.86 16.78 18.82
CA HIS A 201 25.27 15.52 18.38
C HIS A 201 24.59 15.66 17.02
N ILE A 202 23.81 16.73 16.80
CA ILE A 202 23.19 16.99 15.51
C ILE A 202 24.21 17.12 14.39
N GLN A 203 25.29 17.87 14.58
CA GLN A 203 26.36 18.00 13.58
C GLN A 203 26.99 16.64 13.25
N ASN A 204 27.27 15.83 14.27
CA ASN A 204 27.83 14.49 14.08
C ASN A 204 26.86 13.58 13.31
N ILE A 205 25.55 13.62 13.65
CA ILE A 205 24.50 12.90 12.94
C ILE A 205 24.50 13.29 11.46
N LEU A 206 24.44 14.59 11.16
CA LEU A 206 24.44 15.08 9.77
C LEU A 206 25.65 14.58 8.98
N SER A 207 26.84 14.69 9.58
CA SER A 207 28.08 14.22 8.98
C SER A 207 28.07 12.70 8.71
N LYS A 208 27.66 11.89 9.70
CA LYS A 208 27.65 10.42 9.58
C LYS A 208 26.58 9.91 8.62
N LEU A 209 25.41 10.55 8.56
CA LEU A 209 24.38 10.24 7.58
C LEU A 209 24.72 10.74 6.18
N GLY A 210 25.61 11.72 6.06
CA GLY A 210 25.95 12.37 4.79
C GLY A 210 24.84 13.29 4.29
N VAL A 211 24.21 14.03 5.22
CA VAL A 211 23.16 15.02 4.96
C VAL A 211 23.56 16.39 5.48
N HIS A 212 22.96 17.47 4.97
CA HIS A 212 23.42 18.84 5.23
C HIS A 212 22.48 19.65 6.11
N SER A 213 21.28 19.13 6.40
CA SER A 213 20.28 19.83 7.22
C SER A 213 19.50 18.87 8.11
N ARG A 214 18.88 19.44 9.16
CA ARG A 214 17.96 18.68 10.03
C ARG A 214 16.79 18.11 9.26
N LEU A 215 16.25 18.88 8.33
CA LEU A 215 15.14 18.45 7.49
C LEU A 215 15.54 17.23 6.63
N GLU A 216 16.74 17.27 6.06
CA GLU A 216 17.30 16.13 5.33
C GLU A 216 17.51 14.91 6.22
N ALA A 217 17.94 15.08 7.49
CA ALA A 217 18.06 13.96 8.42
C ALA A 217 16.70 13.33 8.78
N VAL A 218 15.67 14.16 8.96
CA VAL A 218 14.29 13.69 9.18
C VAL A 218 13.78 12.99 7.92
N ALA A 219 13.96 13.59 6.75
CA ALA A 219 13.59 12.97 5.46
C ALA A 219 14.32 11.63 5.25
N PHE A 220 15.61 11.55 5.61
CA PHE A 220 16.39 10.30 5.53
C PHE A 220 15.78 9.17 6.36
N VAL A 221 15.33 9.46 7.58
CA VAL A 221 14.65 8.48 8.45
C VAL A 221 13.31 8.07 7.87
N THR A 222 12.50 9.03 7.43
CA THR A 222 11.15 8.80 6.91
C THR A 222 11.16 8.05 5.58
N MET A 223 11.99 8.48 4.62
CA MET A 223 12.04 7.87 3.28
C MET A 223 12.59 6.45 3.29
N ASN A 224 13.42 6.09 4.27
CA ASN A 224 13.99 4.75 4.41
C ASN A 224 13.23 3.88 5.43
N ASP A 225 12.11 4.37 5.98
CA ASP A 225 11.28 3.67 6.98
C ASP A 225 12.10 3.16 8.18
N LEU A 226 12.91 4.06 8.78
CA LEU A 226 13.86 3.73 9.85
C LEU A 226 13.41 4.17 11.24
N PHE A 227 12.19 4.68 11.39
CA PHE A 227 11.72 5.22 12.65
C PHE A 227 11.68 4.16 13.75
N GLU A 228 11.23 2.97 13.43
CA GLU A 228 11.16 1.83 14.37
C GLU A 228 12.55 1.25 14.72
N ASP A 229 13.56 1.51 13.88
CA ASP A 229 14.94 1.07 14.11
C ASP A 229 15.72 2.02 15.06
N LEU A 230 15.11 3.14 15.44
CA LEU A 230 15.69 4.11 16.41
C LEU A 230 15.18 3.82 17.82
N PRO A 231 16.04 3.92 18.85
CA PRO A 231 15.66 3.71 20.24
C PRO A 231 14.65 4.77 20.72
N ALA A 232 13.71 4.36 21.56
CA ALA A 232 12.71 5.23 22.17
C ALA A 232 13.32 6.23 23.17
#